data_f16c89c2e397d6d8526f096531827fe3
#
_entry.id   f16c89c2e397d6d8526f096531827fe3
#
_cell.length_a   1.000
_cell.length_b   1.000
_cell.length_c   1.000
_cell.angle_alpha   90.00
_cell.angle_beta   90.00
_cell.angle_gamma   90.00
#
_symmetry.space_group_name_H-M   'P 1'
#
loop_
_entity.id
_entity.type
_entity.pdbx_description
1 polymer ?
#
loop_
_entity_poly.entity_id
_entity_poly.type
_entity_poly.pdbx_seq_one_letter_code
_entity_poly.pdbx_strand_id
1 'polypeptide(L)'
;MGWSLGNSLDSCNTSSSDTETGWGNPKTTQQMIDTVKAAGFNAIRVPVTWSEHMSADGTIDAAWMNRVKEVVDYAYNDGLYVIVNVHHDDYTWLTPSSEKLESDKSTLTNIWKQICATFQNYDHRLIFEGMNEPRMIGSAEEWTGGTQESYDVINALYQAFVDTVRSSGGSNKDRTLVVSTYAQSVEKNAVGGLVVPKDDHVIVSLHIYAPWNFCGPDDT
;
A
#
# COMPACT_ATOMS: atom_id res chain seq x y z
N MET A 1 13.10 -0.92 -13.75
CA MET A 1 12.17 -2.07 -13.60
C MET A 1 12.04 -2.40 -12.13
N GLY A 2 10.81 -2.61 -11.63
CA GLY A 2 10.54 -2.93 -10.24
C GLY A 2 10.18 -4.39 -10.02
N TRP A 3 10.28 -4.85 -8.78
CA TRP A 3 9.84 -6.14 -8.29
C TRP A 3 8.97 -5.94 -7.04
N SER A 4 7.97 -6.80 -6.81
CA SER A 4 7.10 -6.71 -5.63
C SER A 4 7.42 -7.83 -4.65
N LEU A 5 7.69 -7.46 -3.40
CA LEU A 5 7.90 -8.38 -2.27
C LEU A 5 6.52 -8.77 -1.68
N GLY A 6 5.73 -9.51 -2.46
CA GLY A 6 4.42 -9.98 -2.01
C GLY A 6 4.49 -11.23 -1.15
N ASN A 7 3.37 -11.52 -0.46
CA ASN A 7 3.20 -12.67 0.44
C ASN A 7 4.22 -12.71 1.60
N SER A 8 4.58 -11.55 2.11
CA SER A 8 5.51 -11.36 3.22
C SER A 8 4.88 -10.43 4.27
N LEU A 9 5.25 -9.16 4.32
CA LEU A 9 4.70 -8.20 5.28
C LEU A 9 3.23 -7.82 5.00
N ASP A 10 2.70 -8.21 3.86
CA ASP A 10 1.28 -8.10 3.49
C ASP A 10 0.42 -9.30 3.92
N SER A 11 1.03 -10.39 4.35
CA SER A 11 0.33 -11.58 4.85
C SER A 11 -0.61 -11.23 6.01
N CYS A 12 -1.85 -11.68 5.92
CA CYS A 12 -2.90 -11.43 6.92
C CYS A 12 -3.87 -12.61 7.00
N ASN A 13 -4.80 -12.57 7.97
CA ASN A 13 -5.79 -13.61 8.19
C ASN A 13 -5.17 -15.03 8.29
N THR A 14 -4.00 -15.12 8.90
CA THR A 14 -3.26 -16.37 9.06
C THR A 14 -3.33 -16.86 10.50
N SER A 15 -3.27 -18.18 10.69
CA SER A 15 -3.12 -18.79 12.02
C SER A 15 -1.67 -18.83 12.51
N SER A 16 -0.71 -18.38 11.71
CA SER A 16 0.69 -18.30 12.10
C SER A 16 0.90 -17.23 13.17
N SER A 17 1.75 -17.52 14.14
CA SER A 17 2.20 -16.53 15.12
C SER A 17 3.18 -15.50 14.52
N ASP A 18 3.73 -15.79 13.36
CA ASP A 18 4.55 -14.88 12.55
C ASP A 18 3.82 -14.62 11.23
N THR A 19 3.16 -13.47 11.14
CA THR A 19 2.37 -13.11 9.98
C THR A 19 3.22 -12.98 8.72
N GLU A 20 4.47 -12.51 8.82
CA GLU A 20 5.37 -12.37 7.67
C GLU A 20 5.58 -13.69 6.90
N THR A 21 5.47 -14.83 7.58
CA THR A 21 5.64 -16.16 6.98
C THR A 21 4.31 -16.91 6.81
N GLY A 22 3.21 -16.26 7.17
CA GLY A 22 1.88 -16.89 7.27
C GLY A 22 1.33 -17.45 5.97
N TRP A 23 1.74 -16.91 4.82
CA TRP A 23 1.35 -17.38 3.49
C TRP A 23 2.43 -18.24 2.81
N GLY A 24 3.40 -18.75 3.59
CA GLY A 24 4.36 -19.75 3.13
C GLY A 24 5.67 -19.21 2.58
N ASN A 25 5.83 -17.90 2.45
CA ASN A 25 7.12 -17.32 2.10
C ASN A 25 8.08 -17.39 3.29
N PRO A 26 9.38 -17.53 3.05
CA PRO A 26 10.37 -17.41 4.10
C PRO A 26 10.47 -15.96 4.59
N LYS A 27 10.96 -15.79 5.81
CA LYS A 27 11.27 -14.46 6.35
C LYS A 27 12.24 -13.72 5.45
N THR A 28 11.92 -12.49 5.11
CA THR A 28 12.73 -11.67 4.20
C THR A 28 14.10 -11.37 4.79
N THR A 29 15.14 -11.54 4.00
CA THR A 29 16.54 -11.29 4.38
C THR A 29 17.22 -10.31 3.43
N GLN A 30 18.32 -9.69 3.89
CA GLN A 30 19.18 -8.86 3.04
C GLN A 30 19.59 -9.60 1.77
N GLN A 31 20.02 -10.87 1.90
CA GLN A 31 20.48 -11.67 0.75
C GLN A 31 19.42 -11.86 -0.33
N MET A 32 18.12 -11.95 0.05
CA MET A 32 17.03 -12.01 -0.94
C MET A 32 16.95 -10.71 -1.73
N ILE A 33 17.04 -9.58 -1.06
CA ILE A 33 17.03 -8.25 -1.68
C ILE A 33 18.25 -8.03 -2.57
N ASP A 34 19.45 -8.43 -2.11
CA ASP A 34 20.70 -8.41 -2.91
C ASP A 34 20.53 -9.20 -4.21
N THR A 35 19.84 -10.35 -4.14
CA THR A 35 19.54 -11.18 -5.33
C THR A 35 18.62 -10.48 -6.32
N VAL A 36 17.57 -9.82 -5.82
CA VAL A 36 16.66 -9.02 -6.66
C VAL A 36 17.43 -7.88 -7.36
N LYS A 37 18.27 -7.16 -6.62
CA LYS A 37 19.12 -6.11 -7.18
C LYS A 37 20.11 -6.67 -8.22
N ALA A 38 20.77 -7.78 -7.93
CA ALA A 38 21.72 -8.44 -8.84
C ALA A 38 21.03 -8.91 -10.14
N ALA A 39 19.73 -9.23 -10.10
CA ALA A 39 18.91 -9.55 -11.27
C ALA A 39 18.58 -8.32 -12.15
N GLY A 40 19.00 -7.11 -11.74
CA GLY A 40 18.86 -5.88 -12.53
C GLY A 40 17.61 -5.04 -12.19
N PHE A 41 16.89 -5.37 -11.13
CA PHE A 41 15.81 -4.52 -10.64
C PHE A 41 16.39 -3.29 -9.94
N ASN A 42 15.74 -2.12 -10.12
CA ASN A 42 16.13 -0.86 -9.50
C ASN A 42 15.06 -0.27 -8.57
N ALA A 43 13.94 -0.96 -8.43
CA ALA A 43 12.87 -0.62 -7.50
C ALA A 43 12.29 -1.88 -6.87
N ILE A 44 11.84 -1.78 -5.63
CA ILE A 44 11.12 -2.83 -4.93
C ILE A 44 9.85 -2.25 -4.27
N ARG A 45 8.73 -2.92 -4.44
CA ARG A 45 7.52 -2.63 -3.70
C ARG A 45 7.45 -3.56 -2.50
N VAL A 46 7.26 -3.00 -1.34
CA VAL A 46 7.15 -3.68 -0.04
C VAL A 46 5.70 -3.51 0.44
N PRO A 47 4.79 -4.43 0.08
CA PRO A 47 3.43 -4.40 0.58
C PRO A 47 3.40 -4.66 2.08
N VAL A 48 2.55 -3.93 2.82
CA VAL A 48 2.44 -4.06 4.27
C VAL A 48 0.99 -3.99 4.71
N THR A 49 0.54 -4.98 5.47
CA THR A 49 -0.74 -4.96 6.21
C THR A 49 -0.49 -4.46 7.62
N TRP A 50 -1.27 -3.48 8.06
CA TRP A 50 -1.05 -2.79 9.33
C TRP A 50 -2.08 -3.19 10.39
N SER A 51 -3.32 -3.44 10.01
CA SER A 51 -4.46 -3.63 10.91
C SER A 51 -4.28 -4.73 11.95
N GLU A 52 -3.63 -5.84 11.59
CA GLU A 52 -3.36 -6.95 12.51
C GLU A 52 -2.24 -6.65 13.51
N HIS A 53 -1.53 -5.54 13.32
CA HIS A 53 -0.41 -5.08 14.13
C HIS A 53 -0.69 -3.73 14.78
N MET A 54 -1.97 -3.46 15.05
CA MET A 54 -2.41 -2.22 15.71
C MET A 54 -3.17 -2.54 16.99
N SER A 55 -2.90 -1.78 18.03
CA SER A 55 -3.70 -1.79 19.26
C SER A 55 -5.05 -1.08 19.04
N ALA A 56 -5.97 -1.25 19.99
CA ALA A 56 -7.32 -0.68 19.91
C ALA A 56 -7.36 0.85 19.83
N ASP A 57 -6.31 1.54 20.27
CA ASP A 57 -6.15 2.99 20.16
C ASP A 57 -5.52 3.43 18.82
N GLY A 58 -5.26 2.47 17.93
CA GLY A 58 -4.68 2.70 16.60
C GLY A 58 -3.16 2.84 16.59
N THR A 59 -2.47 2.55 17.71
CA THR A 59 -1.00 2.55 17.74
C THR A 59 -0.46 1.30 17.05
N ILE A 60 0.43 1.47 16.09
CA ILE A 60 1.13 0.37 15.41
C ILE A 60 2.14 -0.25 16.38
N ASP A 61 2.17 -1.58 16.45
CA ASP A 61 3.15 -2.31 17.24
C ASP A 61 4.58 -1.90 16.84
N ALA A 62 5.37 -1.53 17.83
CA ALA A 62 6.74 -1.06 17.60
C ALA A 62 7.65 -2.15 17.01
N ALA A 63 7.42 -3.41 17.36
CA ALA A 63 8.20 -4.53 16.78
C ALA A 63 7.86 -4.70 15.30
N TRP A 64 6.57 -4.56 14.92
CA TRP A 64 6.14 -4.59 13.52
C TRP A 64 6.70 -3.42 12.72
N MET A 65 6.57 -2.19 13.23
CA MET A 65 7.14 -1.00 12.56
C MET A 65 8.64 -1.13 12.36
N ASN A 66 9.37 -1.66 13.36
CA ASN A 66 10.80 -1.92 13.26
C ASN A 66 11.13 -2.99 12.21
N ARG A 67 10.28 -4.04 12.11
CA ARG A 67 10.47 -5.07 11.07
C ARG A 67 10.23 -4.52 9.67
N VAL A 68 9.16 -3.75 9.47
CA VAL A 68 8.91 -3.06 8.19
C VAL A 68 10.10 -2.17 7.83
N LYS A 69 10.57 -1.38 8.81
CA LYS A 69 11.75 -0.51 8.59
C LYS A 69 13.00 -1.30 8.22
N GLU A 70 13.25 -2.42 8.86
CA GLU A 70 14.38 -3.29 8.57
C GLU A 70 14.37 -3.80 7.12
N VAL A 71 13.19 -4.27 6.65
CA VAL A 71 13.04 -4.75 5.27
C VAL A 71 13.16 -3.61 4.25
N VAL A 72 12.60 -2.44 4.56
CA VAL A 72 12.80 -1.22 3.75
C VAL A 72 14.27 -0.86 3.68
N ASP A 73 14.99 -0.92 4.82
CA ASP A 73 16.42 -0.59 4.89
C ASP A 73 17.27 -1.52 4.02
N TYR A 74 16.94 -2.81 3.91
CA TYR A 74 17.64 -3.72 3.01
C TYR A 74 17.70 -3.19 1.58
N ALA A 75 16.55 -2.80 1.04
CA ALA A 75 16.46 -2.30 -0.32
C ALA A 75 16.99 -0.86 -0.47
N TYR A 76 16.68 -0.01 0.51
CA TYR A 76 17.08 1.40 0.49
C TYR A 76 18.60 1.56 0.56
N ASN A 77 19.28 0.80 1.43
CA ASN A 77 20.74 0.83 1.57
C ASN A 77 21.45 0.23 0.35
N ASP A 78 20.78 -0.67 -0.36
CA ASP A 78 21.23 -1.16 -1.67
C ASP A 78 21.09 -0.14 -2.80
N GLY A 79 20.50 1.01 -2.53
CA GLY A 79 20.31 2.07 -3.51
C GLY A 79 19.10 1.89 -4.42
N LEU A 80 18.18 0.98 -4.08
CA LEU A 80 16.93 0.80 -4.78
C LEU A 80 15.92 1.90 -4.44
N TYR A 81 14.98 2.16 -5.36
CA TYR A 81 13.74 2.82 -5.00
C TYR A 81 12.85 1.85 -4.24
N VAL A 82 12.21 2.32 -3.17
CA VAL A 82 11.34 1.48 -2.33
C VAL A 82 9.96 2.09 -2.27
N ILE A 83 8.92 1.28 -2.52
CA ILE A 83 7.52 1.68 -2.36
C ILE A 83 6.95 0.94 -1.16
N VAL A 84 6.44 1.67 -0.18
CA VAL A 84 5.73 1.13 0.98
C VAL A 84 4.28 1.57 0.95
N ASN A 85 3.34 0.71 1.36
CA ASN A 85 1.91 0.99 1.27
C ASN A 85 1.08 0.53 2.48
N VAL A 86 -0.23 0.77 2.40
CA VAL A 86 -1.28 0.13 3.19
C VAL A 86 -1.92 -0.92 2.28
N HIS A 87 -1.76 -2.23 2.62
CA HIS A 87 -2.03 -3.31 1.65
C HIS A 87 -3.38 -4.00 1.88
N HIS A 88 -3.47 -5.03 2.71
CA HIS A 88 -4.69 -5.82 2.91
C HIS A 88 -5.54 -5.34 4.10
N ASP A 89 -5.48 -4.06 4.40
CA ASP A 89 -6.33 -3.40 5.40
C ASP A 89 -7.81 -3.30 4.97
N ASP A 90 -8.09 -3.55 3.68
CA ASP A 90 -9.42 -3.71 3.09
C ASP A 90 -10.18 -4.94 3.61
N TYR A 91 -9.51 -5.94 4.18
CA TYR A 91 -10.17 -7.04 4.88
C TYR A 91 -10.64 -6.70 6.30
N THR A 92 -10.32 -5.52 6.81
CA THR A 92 -10.62 -5.13 8.21
C THR A 92 -11.42 -3.84 8.32
N TRP A 93 -10.84 -2.69 7.97
CA TRP A 93 -11.45 -1.39 8.20
C TRP A 93 -11.72 -0.60 6.92
N LEU A 94 -10.92 -0.77 5.87
CA LEU A 94 -11.02 0.02 4.65
C LEU A 94 -12.22 -0.45 3.80
N THR A 95 -13.30 0.32 3.83
CA THR A 95 -14.52 0.04 3.08
C THR A 95 -14.99 1.30 2.36
N PRO A 96 -14.82 1.44 1.04
CA PRO A 96 -15.13 2.67 0.32
C PRO A 96 -16.63 2.91 0.17
N SER A 97 -17.29 3.21 1.30
CA SER A 97 -18.69 3.63 1.41
C SER A 97 -18.81 4.96 2.18
N SER A 98 -19.83 5.75 1.86
CA SER A 98 -20.08 7.04 2.52
C SER A 98 -20.28 6.91 4.03
N GLU A 99 -20.87 5.81 4.47
CA GLU A 99 -21.08 5.51 5.90
C GLU A 99 -19.74 5.36 6.64
N LYS A 100 -18.74 4.81 6.00
CA LYS A 100 -17.42 4.50 6.60
C LYS A 100 -16.38 5.61 6.40
N LEU A 101 -16.64 6.59 5.56
CA LEU A 101 -15.66 7.61 5.14
C LEU A 101 -14.90 8.22 6.33
N GLU A 102 -15.60 8.69 7.36
CA GLU A 102 -14.93 9.40 8.47
C GLU A 102 -14.11 8.46 9.35
N SER A 103 -14.59 7.23 9.59
CA SER A 103 -13.82 6.20 10.33
C SER A 103 -12.58 5.76 9.56
N ASP A 104 -12.74 5.49 8.27
CA ASP A 104 -11.66 5.03 7.42
C ASP A 104 -10.61 6.12 7.23
N LYS A 105 -11.04 7.36 7.05
CA LYS A 105 -10.16 8.53 6.99
C LYS A 105 -9.37 8.71 8.28
N SER A 106 -10.02 8.55 9.44
CA SER A 106 -9.35 8.62 10.74
C SER A 106 -8.27 7.54 10.88
N THR A 107 -8.60 6.30 10.53
CA THR A 107 -7.68 5.16 10.60
C THR A 107 -6.51 5.34 9.62
N LEU A 108 -6.80 5.66 8.35
CA LEU A 108 -5.79 5.87 7.31
C LEU A 108 -4.80 6.97 7.70
N THR A 109 -5.31 8.12 8.16
CA THR A 109 -4.45 9.24 8.55
C THR A 109 -3.60 8.92 9.78
N ASN A 110 -4.13 8.14 10.73
CA ASN A 110 -3.38 7.68 11.89
C ASN A 110 -2.24 6.74 11.51
N ILE A 111 -2.48 5.78 10.62
CA ILE A 111 -1.44 4.87 10.08
C ILE A 111 -0.35 5.70 9.40
N TRP A 112 -0.72 6.58 8.48
CA TRP A 112 0.24 7.38 7.72
C TRP A 112 1.04 8.36 8.58
N LYS A 113 0.47 8.92 9.66
CA LYS A 113 1.23 9.73 10.61
C LYS A 113 2.38 8.95 11.25
N GLN A 114 2.15 7.71 11.63
CA GLN A 114 3.16 6.85 12.25
C GLN A 114 4.23 6.40 11.23
N ILE A 115 3.83 6.05 10.02
CA ILE A 115 4.75 5.75 8.91
C ILE A 115 5.60 6.98 8.59
N CYS A 116 4.98 8.16 8.45
CA CYS A 116 5.68 9.42 8.18
C CYS A 116 6.72 9.77 9.24
N ALA A 117 6.40 9.57 10.52
CA ALA A 117 7.33 9.81 11.61
C ALA A 117 8.55 8.88 11.57
N THR A 118 8.32 7.62 11.23
CA THR A 118 9.38 6.61 11.12
C THR A 118 10.33 6.89 9.96
N PHE A 119 9.80 7.33 8.82
CA PHE A 119 10.54 7.45 7.57
C PHE A 119 10.82 8.90 7.13
N GLN A 120 10.63 9.90 7.98
CA GLN A 120 10.75 11.32 7.63
C GLN A 120 12.11 11.75 7.06
N ASN A 121 13.18 11.03 7.40
CA ASN A 121 14.55 11.35 6.99
C ASN A 121 15.04 10.57 5.76
N TYR A 122 14.20 9.69 5.20
CA TYR A 122 14.53 8.98 3.96
C TYR A 122 14.37 9.91 2.76
N ASP A 123 15.28 9.84 1.82
CA ASP A 123 15.27 10.69 0.62
C ASP A 123 14.16 10.28 -0.39
N HIS A 124 14.21 10.86 -1.58
CA HIS A 124 13.24 10.66 -2.68
C HIS A 124 13.14 9.22 -3.19
N ARG A 125 14.07 8.32 -2.81
CA ARG A 125 14.00 6.91 -3.21
C ARG A 125 12.96 6.11 -2.42
N LEU A 126 12.52 6.62 -1.26
CA LEU A 126 11.39 6.03 -0.56
C LEU A 126 10.10 6.71 -1.00
N ILE A 127 9.17 5.94 -1.54
CA ILE A 127 7.90 6.34 -2.13
C ILE A 127 6.77 5.78 -1.26
N PHE A 128 5.71 6.53 -1.05
CA PHE A 128 4.53 6.08 -0.31
C PHE A 128 3.35 5.85 -1.24
N GLU A 129 2.77 4.66 -1.19
CA GLU A 129 1.55 4.30 -1.90
C GLU A 129 0.38 4.26 -0.92
N GLY A 130 -0.61 5.11 -1.10
CA GLY A 130 -1.66 5.40 -0.14
C GLY A 130 -2.45 4.17 0.32
N MET A 131 -2.94 3.39 -0.62
CA MET A 131 -3.71 2.16 -0.40
C MET A 131 -3.51 1.20 -1.58
N ASN A 132 -3.56 -0.12 -1.29
CA ASN A 132 -3.62 -1.17 -2.31
C ASN A 132 -5.09 -1.51 -2.60
N GLU A 133 -5.47 -1.53 -3.86
CA GLU A 133 -6.74 -2.03 -4.39
C GLU A 133 -8.00 -1.72 -3.54
N PRO A 134 -8.23 -0.46 -3.11
CA PRO A 134 -9.39 -0.14 -2.29
C PRO A 134 -10.67 -0.47 -3.05
N ARG A 135 -11.54 -1.35 -2.49
CA ARG A 135 -12.73 -1.86 -3.15
C ARG A 135 -13.82 -2.28 -2.15
N MET A 136 -15.04 -2.41 -2.65
CA MET A 136 -16.20 -2.94 -1.90
C MET A 136 -16.20 -4.46 -1.95
N ILE A 137 -15.52 -5.11 -1.02
CA ILE A 137 -15.42 -6.57 -0.95
C ILE A 137 -16.80 -7.20 -0.83
N GLY A 138 -17.08 -8.21 -1.64
CA GLY A 138 -18.34 -8.95 -1.67
C GLY A 138 -19.48 -8.26 -2.39
N SER A 139 -19.28 -7.06 -2.96
CA SER A 139 -20.28 -6.42 -3.81
C SER A 139 -20.29 -6.96 -5.24
N ALA A 140 -21.37 -6.71 -5.97
CA ALA A 140 -21.44 -7.06 -7.40
C ALA A 140 -20.43 -6.26 -8.26
N GLU A 141 -20.04 -5.09 -7.77
CA GLU A 141 -19.12 -4.16 -8.43
C GLU A 141 -17.67 -4.33 -8.00
N GLU A 142 -17.37 -5.29 -7.14
CA GLU A 142 -16.02 -5.48 -6.55
C GLU A 142 -14.91 -5.45 -7.60
N TRP A 143 -15.08 -6.22 -8.70
CA TRP A 143 -14.07 -6.35 -9.76
C TRP A 143 -14.52 -5.79 -11.12
N THR A 144 -15.66 -5.09 -11.17
CA THR A 144 -16.22 -4.52 -12.41
C THR A 144 -16.10 -3.00 -12.51
N GLY A 145 -15.19 -2.43 -11.70
CA GLY A 145 -14.82 -1.02 -11.75
C GLY A 145 -15.48 -0.14 -10.70
N GLY A 146 -16.31 -0.68 -9.80
CA GLY A 146 -16.88 0.06 -8.67
C GLY A 146 -18.06 0.98 -9.01
N THR A 147 -18.41 1.83 -8.05
CA THR A 147 -19.55 2.79 -8.15
C THR A 147 -19.06 4.23 -7.95
N GLN A 148 -19.90 5.22 -8.31
CA GLN A 148 -19.58 6.63 -8.06
C GLN A 148 -19.35 6.92 -6.57
N GLU A 149 -20.15 6.33 -5.68
CA GLU A 149 -19.95 6.46 -4.24
C GLU A 149 -18.56 5.99 -3.81
N SER A 150 -18.13 4.81 -4.28
CA SER A 150 -16.79 4.27 -3.97
C SER A 150 -15.66 5.17 -4.49
N TYR A 151 -15.85 5.79 -5.68
CA TYR A 151 -14.87 6.74 -6.22
C TYR A 151 -14.76 7.99 -5.35
N ASP A 152 -15.90 8.56 -4.95
CA ASP A 152 -15.94 9.78 -4.13
C ASP A 152 -15.25 9.54 -2.78
N VAL A 153 -15.48 8.38 -2.16
CA VAL A 153 -14.84 7.99 -0.91
C VAL A 153 -13.34 7.77 -1.09
N ILE A 154 -12.92 7.00 -2.09
CA ILE A 154 -11.51 6.74 -2.37
C ILE A 154 -10.76 8.04 -2.67
N ASN A 155 -11.34 8.95 -3.46
CA ASN A 155 -10.75 10.25 -3.74
C ASN A 155 -10.57 11.09 -2.47
N ALA A 156 -11.56 11.07 -1.56
CA ALA A 156 -11.47 11.75 -0.27
C ALA A 156 -10.38 11.14 0.65
N LEU A 157 -10.23 9.82 0.64
CA LEU A 157 -9.18 9.12 1.37
C LEU A 157 -7.77 9.44 0.81
N TYR A 158 -7.61 9.48 -0.52
CA TYR A 158 -6.34 9.88 -1.13
C TYR A 158 -5.99 11.34 -0.85
N GLN A 159 -6.97 12.24 -0.84
CA GLN A 159 -6.70 13.63 -0.45
C GLN A 159 -6.23 13.68 1.01
N ALA A 160 -6.88 12.95 1.92
CA ALA A 160 -6.48 12.89 3.33
C ALA A 160 -5.08 12.26 3.53
N PHE A 161 -4.73 11.25 2.74
CA PHE A 161 -3.39 10.67 2.70
C PHE A 161 -2.34 11.71 2.29
N VAL A 162 -2.54 12.39 1.16
CA VAL A 162 -1.61 13.42 0.66
C VAL A 162 -1.43 14.53 1.70
N ASP A 163 -2.51 15.08 2.24
CA ASP A 163 -2.48 16.13 3.25
C ASP A 163 -1.72 15.69 4.52
N THR A 164 -1.93 14.44 4.94
CA THR A 164 -1.24 13.86 6.11
C THR A 164 0.26 13.76 5.87
N VAL A 165 0.68 13.24 4.72
CA VAL A 165 2.09 13.11 4.40
C VAL A 165 2.74 14.50 4.28
N ARG A 166 2.16 15.43 3.56
CA ARG A 166 2.72 16.78 3.37
C ARG A 166 2.85 17.55 4.69
N SER A 167 1.85 17.45 5.56
CA SER A 167 1.87 18.13 6.86
C SER A 167 2.87 17.54 7.86
N SER A 168 3.36 16.32 7.64
CA SER A 168 4.31 15.65 8.55
C SER A 168 5.73 16.21 8.48
N GLY A 169 6.06 17.00 7.46
CA GLY A 169 7.34 17.69 7.35
C GLY A 169 8.52 16.81 6.93
N GLY A 170 9.75 17.29 7.14
CA GLY A 170 10.96 16.59 6.71
C GLY A 170 10.98 16.33 5.20
N SER A 171 11.53 15.17 4.78
CA SER A 171 11.53 14.74 3.38
C SER A 171 10.14 14.42 2.83
N ASN A 172 9.12 14.30 3.69
CA ASN A 172 7.75 13.99 3.28
C ASN A 172 7.09 15.16 2.53
N LYS A 173 7.62 16.37 2.62
CA LYS A 173 7.11 17.54 1.90
C LYS A 173 7.13 17.35 0.38
N ASP A 174 8.18 16.70 -0.12
CA ASP A 174 8.43 16.54 -1.56
C ASP A 174 8.50 15.06 -1.97
N ARG A 175 8.15 14.14 -1.05
CA ARG A 175 8.14 12.71 -1.31
C ARG A 175 7.17 12.35 -2.42
N THR A 176 7.58 11.50 -3.34
CA THR A 176 6.66 10.93 -4.33
C THR A 176 5.60 10.08 -3.64
N LEU A 177 4.33 10.36 -3.97
CA LEU A 177 3.17 9.64 -3.48
C LEU A 177 2.48 8.91 -4.62
N VAL A 178 1.90 7.75 -4.32
CA VAL A 178 1.17 6.93 -5.29
C VAL A 178 -0.28 6.86 -4.86
N VAL A 179 -1.17 7.19 -5.79
CA VAL A 179 -2.61 7.01 -5.68
C VAL A 179 -3.08 6.08 -6.78
N SER A 180 -4.30 5.56 -6.68
CA SER A 180 -4.82 4.63 -7.67
C SER A 180 -6.32 4.79 -7.89
N THR A 181 -6.81 4.13 -8.91
CA THR A 181 -8.25 3.96 -9.17
C THR A 181 -8.87 2.99 -8.18
N TYR A 182 -10.21 2.88 -8.19
CA TYR A 182 -10.92 1.79 -7.52
C TYR A 182 -10.31 0.43 -7.92
N ALA A 183 -9.98 -0.41 -6.94
CA ALA A 183 -9.32 -1.71 -7.10
C ALA A 183 -8.02 -1.66 -7.95
N GLN A 184 -7.37 -0.50 -8.05
CA GLN A 184 -6.25 -0.24 -9.01
C GLN A 184 -6.59 -0.64 -10.46
N SER A 185 -7.86 -0.68 -10.80
CA SER A 185 -8.40 -1.18 -12.06
C SER A 185 -8.11 -0.24 -13.24
N VAL A 186 -7.90 -0.82 -14.41
CA VAL A 186 -7.79 -0.13 -15.71
C VAL A 186 -9.16 0.08 -16.37
N GLU A 187 -10.25 -0.37 -15.76
CA GLU A 187 -11.59 -0.20 -16.28
C GLU A 187 -11.92 1.28 -16.49
N LYS A 188 -12.59 1.58 -17.61
CA LYS A 188 -12.84 2.96 -18.04
C LYS A 188 -13.60 3.79 -17.00
N ASN A 189 -14.56 3.19 -16.30
CA ASN A 189 -15.33 3.84 -15.25
C ASN A 189 -14.48 4.11 -14.01
N ALA A 190 -13.62 3.16 -13.58
CA ALA A 190 -12.69 3.34 -12.47
C ALA A 190 -11.68 4.45 -12.79
N VAL A 191 -11.10 4.43 -13.98
CA VAL A 191 -10.17 5.49 -14.44
C VAL A 191 -10.88 6.85 -14.52
N GLY A 192 -12.09 6.89 -15.04
CA GLY A 192 -12.89 8.11 -15.13
C GLY A 192 -13.36 8.66 -13.79
N GLY A 193 -13.44 7.80 -12.76
CA GLY A 193 -13.84 8.18 -11.39
C GLY A 193 -12.69 8.72 -10.53
N LEU A 194 -11.43 8.54 -10.95
CA LEU A 194 -10.29 9.04 -10.18
C LEU A 194 -10.14 10.56 -10.30
N VAL A 195 -10.08 11.22 -9.15
CA VAL A 195 -9.67 12.62 -9.01
C VAL A 195 -8.30 12.66 -8.36
N VAL A 196 -7.26 12.87 -9.17
CA VAL A 196 -5.88 12.95 -8.67
C VAL A 196 -5.74 14.20 -7.78
N PRO A 197 -5.25 14.06 -6.53
CA PRO A 197 -4.96 15.21 -5.67
C PRO A 197 -4.02 16.21 -6.36
N LYS A 198 -4.26 17.51 -6.15
CA LYS A 198 -3.41 18.58 -6.71
C LYS A 198 -2.10 18.68 -5.95
N ASP A 199 -1.10 17.96 -6.42
CA ASP A 199 0.24 17.94 -5.84
C ASP A 199 1.23 17.54 -6.94
N ASP A 200 2.41 18.19 -6.98
CA ASP A 200 3.40 18.03 -8.05
C ASP A 200 4.18 16.70 -7.96
N HIS A 201 4.06 15.98 -6.84
CA HIS A 201 4.77 14.74 -6.58
C HIS A 201 3.82 13.54 -6.40
N VAL A 202 2.69 13.52 -7.12
CA VAL A 202 1.76 12.40 -7.15
C VAL A 202 1.84 11.68 -8.48
N ILE A 203 1.90 10.35 -8.43
CA ILE A 203 1.80 9.45 -9.58
C ILE A 203 0.61 8.50 -9.41
N VAL A 204 0.09 7.99 -10.52
CA VAL A 204 -1.02 7.04 -10.53
C VAL A 204 -0.49 5.64 -10.81
N SER A 205 -0.89 4.66 -9.98
CA SER A 205 -0.62 3.24 -10.18
C SER A 205 -1.88 2.50 -10.64
N LEU A 206 -1.70 1.56 -11.55
CA LEU A 206 -2.75 0.69 -12.05
C LEU A 206 -2.24 -0.75 -12.06
N HIS A 207 -3.12 -1.71 -11.75
CA HIS A 207 -2.83 -3.13 -11.83
C HIS A 207 -3.44 -3.72 -13.10
N ILE A 208 -2.66 -4.49 -13.84
CA ILE A 208 -3.08 -5.09 -15.12
C ILE A 208 -2.83 -6.59 -15.05
N TYR A 209 -3.90 -7.37 -15.00
CA TYR A 209 -3.89 -8.83 -15.02
C TYR A 209 -4.38 -9.37 -16.38
N ALA A 210 -4.06 -8.69 -17.47
CA ALA A 210 -4.44 -9.10 -18.82
C ALA A 210 -3.24 -9.67 -19.60
N PRO A 211 -3.37 -10.82 -20.27
CA PRO A 211 -4.55 -11.69 -20.22
C PRO A 211 -4.64 -12.50 -18.92
N TRP A 212 -5.87 -12.69 -18.40
CA TRP A 212 -6.09 -13.37 -17.11
C TRP A 212 -5.50 -14.79 -17.09
N ASN A 213 -5.61 -15.53 -18.18
CA ASN A 213 -5.06 -16.89 -18.29
C ASN A 213 -3.51 -16.95 -18.16
N PHE A 214 -2.84 -15.79 -18.19
CA PHE A 214 -1.40 -15.70 -17.99
C PHE A 214 -1.03 -15.12 -16.61
N CYS A 215 -1.86 -14.21 -16.11
CA CYS A 215 -1.55 -13.45 -14.88
C CYS A 215 -2.34 -13.95 -13.66
N GLY A 216 -3.47 -14.63 -13.87
CA GLY A 216 -4.30 -15.18 -12.82
C GLY A 216 -3.75 -16.47 -12.22
N PRO A 217 -4.29 -16.93 -11.08
CA PRO A 217 -3.94 -18.23 -10.53
C PRO A 217 -4.29 -19.34 -11.52
N ASP A 218 -3.45 -20.36 -11.57
CA ASP A 218 -3.76 -21.58 -12.32
C ASP A 218 -4.99 -22.27 -11.66
N ASP A 219 -6.11 -22.29 -12.38
CA ASP A 219 -7.26 -23.14 -12.08
C ASP A 219 -6.91 -24.60 -12.40
N THR A 220 -6.01 -25.22 -11.62
CA THR A 220 -5.68 -26.65 -11.74
C THR A 220 -6.13 -27.41 -10.52
#